data_0cfda3faa14ab3d6dfa7245c908eafec
#
_entry.id   0cfda3faa14ab3d6dfa7245c908eafec
#
_cell.length_a   1.000
_cell.length_b   1.000
_cell.length_c   1.000
_cell.angle_alpha   90.00
_cell.angle_beta   90.00
_cell.angle_gamma   90.00
#
_symmetry.space_group_name_H-M   'P 1'
#
loop_
_entity.id
_entity.type
_entity.pdbx_description
1 polymer ?
#
loop_
_entity_poly.entity_id
_entity_poly.type
_entity_poly.pdbx_seq_one_letter_code
_entity_poly.pdbx_strand_id
1 'polypeptide(L)'
;GAPFKPYDPEAPLRLVEYAKGRGYDVPEDLEAIREMFGRGWWKYAPDVAEQLLLRNGFTKDENGKWLLPDGTPWKITITAHPSPSHPSHRNSLAVAQQWRNFGIDVAVNPTEAAAALNQSGDYVVSDNWPAIEPWGGHPDLYRVLSPFRTSYYRPIGEPAVGHVSRWCSEKLDKIIGEMEKLDWDSEENLQLGMEGLKVLVEEMPTIPTFGYPGVVAWDEYYWTNYP
;
A
#
# COMPACT_ATOMS: atom_id res chain seq x y z
N GLY A 1 -30.40 2.04 3.24
CA GLY A 1 -29.29 1.83 2.34
C GLY A 1 -28.61 0.50 2.61
N ALA A 2 -28.03 -0.14 1.61
CA ALA A 2 -27.25 -1.35 1.81
C ALA A 2 -26.16 -1.13 2.86
N PRO A 3 -25.84 -2.11 3.70
CA PRO A 3 -24.79 -1.98 4.69
C PRO A 3 -23.47 -1.70 3.96
N PHE A 4 -22.73 -0.71 4.46
CA PHE A 4 -21.40 -0.41 3.97
C PHE A 4 -20.45 -1.57 4.30
N LYS A 5 -19.84 -2.16 3.27
CA LYS A 5 -18.84 -3.23 3.42
C LYS A 5 -17.50 -2.68 2.93
N PRO A 6 -16.54 -2.41 3.83
CA PRO A 6 -15.25 -1.82 3.49
C PRO A 6 -14.28 -2.82 2.82
N TYR A 7 -14.68 -4.07 2.63
CA TYR A 7 -13.86 -5.09 2.00
C TYR A 7 -14.70 -6.03 1.11
N ASP A 8 -14.02 -6.68 0.19
CA ASP A 8 -14.59 -7.63 -0.75
C ASP A 8 -14.08 -9.04 -0.44
N PRO A 9 -14.87 -9.88 0.26
CA PRO A 9 -14.45 -11.21 0.66
C PRO A 9 -14.25 -12.18 -0.51
N GLU A 10 -14.75 -11.85 -1.70
CA GLU A 10 -14.59 -12.69 -2.90
C GLU A 10 -13.34 -12.36 -3.72
N ALA A 11 -12.69 -11.22 -3.43
CA ALA A 11 -11.50 -10.82 -4.18
C ALA A 11 -10.34 -11.82 -4.07
N PRO A 12 -10.02 -12.39 -2.89
CA PRO A 12 -8.99 -13.40 -2.77
C PRO A 12 -9.27 -14.65 -3.61
N LEU A 13 -10.53 -15.05 -3.72
CA LEU A 13 -10.91 -16.23 -4.52
C LEU A 13 -10.69 -16.00 -6.00
N ARG A 14 -10.97 -14.79 -6.51
CA ARG A 14 -10.67 -14.44 -7.91
C ARG A 14 -9.17 -14.46 -8.19
N LEU A 15 -8.33 -14.06 -7.21
CA LEU A 15 -6.87 -14.15 -7.33
C LEU A 15 -6.38 -15.61 -7.35
N VAL A 16 -6.94 -16.47 -6.50
CA VAL A 16 -6.64 -17.90 -6.47
C VAL A 16 -7.03 -18.54 -7.81
N GLU A 17 -8.21 -18.25 -8.33
CA GLU A 17 -8.69 -18.77 -9.60
C GLU A 17 -7.78 -18.32 -10.77
N TYR A 18 -7.38 -17.05 -10.79
CA TYR A 18 -6.43 -16.54 -11.77
C TYR A 18 -5.06 -17.23 -11.69
N ALA A 19 -4.52 -17.42 -10.49
CA ALA A 19 -3.24 -18.11 -10.27
C ALA A 19 -3.31 -19.58 -10.70
N LYS A 20 -4.41 -20.27 -10.34
CA LYS A 20 -4.66 -21.66 -10.79
C LYS A 20 -4.73 -21.77 -12.31
N GLY A 21 -5.39 -20.84 -12.98
CA GLY A 21 -5.46 -20.78 -14.44
C GLY A 21 -4.10 -20.58 -15.11
N ARG A 22 -3.10 -20.11 -14.38
CA ARG A 22 -1.71 -19.97 -14.81
C ARG A 22 -0.81 -21.14 -14.42
N GLY A 23 -1.34 -22.17 -13.77
CA GLY A 23 -0.59 -23.37 -13.35
C GLY A 23 0.20 -23.19 -12.06
N TYR A 24 -0.10 -22.16 -11.26
CA TYR A 24 0.48 -22.03 -9.92
C TYR A 24 -0.18 -22.99 -8.94
N ASP A 25 0.62 -23.52 -8.03
CA ASP A 25 0.10 -24.23 -6.86
C ASP A 25 -0.58 -23.22 -5.93
N VAL A 26 -1.83 -23.51 -5.60
CA VAL A 26 -2.68 -22.59 -4.82
C VAL A 26 -3.38 -23.35 -3.70
N PRO A 27 -3.66 -22.68 -2.55
CA PRO A 27 -4.40 -23.29 -1.46
C PRO A 27 -5.78 -23.79 -1.91
N GLU A 28 -6.19 -24.94 -1.40
CA GLU A 28 -7.49 -25.54 -1.72
C GLU A 28 -8.62 -25.12 -0.79
N ASP A 29 -8.30 -24.73 0.44
CA ASP A 29 -9.29 -24.28 1.41
C ASP A 29 -9.73 -22.82 1.13
N LEU A 30 -10.80 -22.70 0.36
CA LEU A 30 -11.36 -21.40 -0.04
C LEU A 30 -11.98 -20.63 1.12
N GLU A 31 -12.49 -21.29 2.15
CA GLU A 31 -13.06 -20.60 3.33
C GLU A 31 -11.94 -19.98 4.17
N ALA A 32 -10.85 -20.69 4.39
CA ALA A 32 -9.66 -20.12 5.03
C ALA A 32 -9.11 -18.93 4.27
N ILE A 33 -9.10 -18.98 2.93
CA ILE A 33 -8.67 -17.87 2.08
C ILE A 33 -9.62 -16.66 2.24
N ARG A 34 -10.93 -16.88 2.26
CA ARG A 34 -11.91 -15.80 2.50
C ARG A 34 -11.72 -15.16 3.86
N GLU A 35 -11.57 -15.98 4.91
CA GLU A 35 -11.36 -15.47 6.25
C GLU A 35 -10.07 -14.68 6.37
N MET A 36 -9.00 -15.19 5.78
CA MET A 36 -7.66 -14.62 5.87
C MET A 36 -7.51 -13.32 5.07
N PHE A 37 -8.02 -13.29 3.83
CA PHE A 37 -7.79 -12.21 2.87
C PHE A 37 -9.07 -11.46 2.47
N GLY A 38 -10.21 -11.80 2.98
CA GLY A 38 -11.49 -11.15 2.67
C GLY A 38 -11.63 -9.74 3.26
N ARG A 39 -10.55 -9.19 3.83
CA ARG A 39 -10.46 -7.87 4.43
C ARG A 39 -9.80 -6.90 3.47
N GLY A 40 -10.03 -5.60 3.68
CA GLY A 40 -9.49 -4.55 2.83
C GLY A 40 -10.22 -4.40 1.49
N TRP A 41 -9.71 -3.50 0.65
CA TRP A 41 -10.38 -3.14 -0.59
C TRP A 41 -9.57 -3.56 -1.82
N TRP A 42 -10.05 -4.56 -2.54
CA TRP A 42 -9.33 -5.22 -3.64
C TRP A 42 -9.85 -4.86 -5.03
N LYS A 43 -10.83 -3.96 -5.14
CA LYS A 43 -11.41 -3.58 -6.43
C LYS A 43 -11.55 -2.07 -6.57
N TYR A 44 -11.58 -1.61 -7.80
CA TYR A 44 -11.96 -0.24 -8.11
C TYR A 44 -13.45 -0.02 -7.81
N ALA A 45 -13.75 0.84 -6.83
CA ALA A 45 -15.12 1.11 -6.38
C ALA A 45 -15.27 2.58 -5.93
N PRO A 46 -15.30 3.51 -6.89
CA PRO A 46 -15.40 4.94 -6.59
C PRO A 46 -16.71 5.32 -5.88
N ASP A 47 -17.79 4.59 -6.12
CA ASP A 47 -19.08 4.75 -5.46
C ASP A 47 -18.98 4.48 -3.94
N VAL A 48 -18.22 3.48 -3.54
CA VAL A 48 -17.96 3.18 -2.12
C VAL A 48 -17.02 4.21 -1.52
N ALA A 49 -16.00 4.64 -2.25
CA ALA A 49 -15.10 5.72 -1.82
C ALA A 49 -15.87 7.02 -1.56
N GLU A 50 -16.80 7.37 -2.43
CA GLU A 50 -17.69 8.53 -2.25
C GLU A 50 -18.53 8.40 -0.97
N GLN A 51 -19.16 7.24 -0.74
CA GLN A 51 -19.94 7.02 0.48
C GLN A 51 -19.08 7.11 1.75
N LEU A 52 -17.84 6.61 1.69
CA LEU A 52 -16.91 6.68 2.81
C LEU A 52 -16.52 8.12 3.11
N LEU A 53 -16.21 8.92 2.10
CA LEU A 53 -15.87 10.32 2.26
C LEU A 53 -17.05 11.11 2.85
N LEU A 54 -18.27 10.95 2.31
CA LEU A 54 -19.47 11.59 2.83
C LEU A 54 -19.74 11.25 4.31
N ARG A 55 -19.54 9.99 4.70
CA ARG A 55 -19.67 9.55 6.10
C ARG A 55 -18.64 10.18 7.04
N ASN A 56 -17.48 10.55 6.50
CA ASN A 56 -16.42 11.22 7.25
C ASN A 56 -16.49 12.76 7.14
N GLY A 57 -17.62 13.30 6.67
CA GLY A 57 -17.89 14.75 6.66
C GLY A 57 -17.33 15.50 5.46
N PHE A 58 -16.72 14.78 4.49
CA PHE A 58 -16.35 15.42 3.22
C PHE A 58 -17.61 15.78 2.42
N THR A 59 -17.52 16.84 1.64
CA THR A 59 -18.63 17.31 0.78
C THR A 59 -18.10 17.60 -0.62
N LYS A 60 -19.00 17.94 -1.55
CA LYS A 60 -18.61 18.41 -2.89
C LYS A 60 -19.10 19.84 -3.10
N ASP A 61 -18.32 20.63 -3.82
CA ASP A 61 -18.74 21.94 -4.30
C ASP A 61 -19.71 21.84 -5.51
N GLU A 62 -20.16 22.98 -6.02
CA GLU A 62 -21.07 23.07 -7.18
C GLU A 62 -20.48 22.50 -8.48
N ASN A 63 -19.16 22.38 -8.56
CA ASN A 63 -18.43 21.81 -9.69
C ASN A 63 -18.09 20.32 -9.51
N GLY A 64 -18.58 19.70 -8.42
CA GLY A 64 -18.31 18.29 -8.09
C GLY A 64 -16.91 18.05 -7.52
N LYS A 65 -16.20 19.10 -7.08
CA LYS A 65 -14.89 18.96 -6.42
C LYS A 65 -15.05 18.69 -4.94
N TRP A 66 -14.20 17.78 -4.43
CA TRP A 66 -14.23 17.41 -3.03
C TRP A 66 -13.70 18.53 -2.12
N LEU A 67 -14.41 18.73 -1.03
CA LEU A 67 -14.07 19.62 0.09
C LEU A 67 -13.78 18.77 1.33
N LEU A 68 -12.83 19.21 2.13
CA LEU A 68 -12.56 18.67 3.46
C LEU A 68 -13.75 18.87 4.41
N PRO A 69 -13.81 18.18 5.55
CA PRO A 69 -14.89 18.35 6.53
C PRO A 69 -15.08 19.78 7.06
N ASP A 70 -14.03 20.60 6.99
CA ASP A 70 -14.08 22.03 7.35
C ASP A 70 -14.57 22.94 6.20
N GLY A 71 -14.91 22.36 5.06
CA GLY A 71 -15.39 23.08 3.88
C GLY A 71 -14.28 23.65 2.98
N THR A 72 -13.02 23.44 3.31
CA THR A 72 -11.91 23.89 2.45
C THR A 72 -11.66 22.91 1.28
N PRO A 73 -11.13 23.39 0.12
CA PRO A 73 -10.82 22.53 -1.00
C PRO A 73 -9.83 21.42 -0.65
N TRP A 74 -10.16 20.17 -0.97
CA TRP A 74 -9.24 19.06 -0.78
C TRP A 74 -8.19 19.03 -1.88
N LYS A 75 -6.97 19.45 -1.52
CA LYS A 75 -5.81 19.48 -2.42
C LYS A 75 -4.81 18.42 -2.03
N ILE A 76 -4.33 17.66 -3.01
CA ILE A 76 -3.29 16.64 -2.84
C ILE A 76 -2.11 16.96 -3.74
N THR A 77 -0.90 16.93 -3.19
CA THR A 77 0.33 16.95 -3.98
C THR A 77 1.00 15.59 -3.90
N ILE A 78 1.19 14.95 -5.05
CA ILE A 78 1.96 13.71 -5.16
C ILE A 78 3.41 14.07 -5.44
N THR A 79 4.30 13.74 -4.51
CA THR A 79 5.74 13.83 -4.73
C THR A 79 6.18 12.65 -5.59
N ALA A 80 6.65 12.91 -6.80
CA ALA A 80 6.98 11.90 -7.79
C ALA A 80 8.49 11.82 -8.06
N HIS A 81 8.94 10.67 -8.58
CA HIS A 81 10.30 10.52 -9.07
C HIS A 81 10.58 11.51 -10.21
N PRO A 82 11.73 12.21 -10.23
CA PRO A 82 12.00 13.27 -11.21
C PRO A 82 12.11 12.76 -12.64
N SER A 83 12.62 11.55 -12.86
CA SER A 83 12.79 10.99 -14.20
C SER A 83 11.47 10.47 -14.80
N PRO A 84 11.04 10.97 -15.98
CA PRO A 84 9.84 10.50 -16.66
C PRO A 84 9.90 9.03 -17.09
N SER A 85 11.08 8.45 -17.23
CA SER A 85 11.27 7.04 -17.57
C SER A 85 11.05 6.12 -16.37
N HIS A 86 11.10 6.64 -15.14
CA HIS A 86 10.93 5.84 -13.94
C HIS A 86 9.48 5.41 -13.76
N PRO A 87 9.21 4.14 -13.36
CA PRO A 87 7.85 3.63 -13.17
C PRO A 87 7.03 4.45 -12.17
N SER A 88 7.62 4.87 -11.05
CA SER A 88 6.93 5.70 -10.04
C SER A 88 6.46 7.04 -10.61
N HIS A 89 7.25 7.70 -11.49
CA HIS A 89 6.80 8.92 -12.13
C HIS A 89 5.51 8.70 -12.95
N ARG A 90 5.50 7.66 -13.77
CA ARG A 90 4.32 7.32 -14.58
C ARG A 90 3.14 6.89 -13.73
N ASN A 91 3.39 6.14 -12.65
CA ASN A 91 2.37 5.76 -11.69
C ASN A 91 1.74 6.99 -11.03
N SER A 92 2.55 7.95 -10.57
CA SER A 92 2.07 9.21 -9.99
C SER A 92 1.13 9.97 -10.94
N LEU A 93 1.46 10.02 -12.24
CA LEU A 93 0.61 10.65 -13.25
C LEU A 93 -0.71 9.91 -13.42
N ALA A 94 -0.68 8.58 -13.44
CA ALA A 94 -1.88 7.75 -13.59
C ALA A 94 -2.80 7.88 -12.38
N VAL A 95 -2.26 7.82 -11.16
CA VAL A 95 -3.01 8.02 -9.92
C VAL A 95 -3.62 9.42 -9.86
N ALA A 96 -2.81 10.46 -10.17
CA ALA A 96 -3.29 11.83 -10.21
C ALA A 96 -4.46 12.02 -11.19
N GLN A 97 -4.39 11.39 -12.36
CA GLN A 97 -5.48 11.45 -13.35
C GLN A 97 -6.77 10.79 -12.81
N GLN A 98 -6.66 9.63 -12.18
CA GLN A 98 -7.82 8.95 -11.59
C GLN A 98 -8.44 9.78 -10.46
N TRP A 99 -7.64 10.36 -9.58
CA TRP A 99 -8.12 11.17 -8.48
C TRP A 99 -8.75 12.49 -8.95
N ARG A 100 -8.20 13.12 -10.00
CA ARG A 100 -8.83 14.29 -10.64
C ARG A 100 -10.19 13.94 -11.24
N ASN A 101 -10.30 12.78 -11.89
CA ASN A 101 -11.58 12.29 -12.43
C ASN A 101 -12.60 12.03 -11.31
N PHE A 102 -12.14 11.65 -10.13
CA PHE A 102 -12.97 11.46 -8.94
C PHE A 102 -13.36 12.77 -8.25
N GLY A 103 -12.78 13.90 -8.66
CA GLY A 103 -13.09 15.24 -8.14
C GLY A 103 -12.08 15.82 -7.14
N ILE A 104 -10.97 15.14 -6.88
CA ILE A 104 -9.91 15.67 -6.01
C ILE A 104 -9.01 16.63 -6.81
N ASP A 105 -8.60 17.74 -6.20
CA ASP A 105 -7.61 18.65 -6.79
C ASP A 105 -6.21 18.09 -6.54
N VAL A 106 -5.57 17.57 -7.60
CA VAL A 106 -4.28 16.86 -7.48
C VAL A 106 -3.22 17.51 -8.34
N ALA A 107 -2.09 17.84 -7.73
CA ALA A 107 -0.84 18.20 -8.39
C ALA A 107 0.17 17.06 -8.32
N VAL A 108 1.05 16.95 -9.33
CA VAL A 108 2.21 16.05 -9.30
C VAL A 108 3.46 16.91 -9.28
N ASN A 109 4.33 16.66 -8.31
CA ASN A 109 5.58 17.37 -8.11
C ASN A 109 6.78 16.42 -8.33
N PRO A 110 7.31 16.31 -9.55
CA PRO A 110 8.54 15.56 -9.81
C PRO A 110 9.73 16.29 -9.18
N THR A 111 10.45 15.65 -8.27
CA THR A 111 11.52 16.33 -7.52
C THR A 111 12.58 15.38 -6.99
N GLU A 112 13.83 15.85 -6.95
CA GLU A 112 14.94 15.22 -6.24
C GLU A 112 14.87 15.49 -4.72
N ALA A 113 14.06 16.46 -4.29
CA ALA A 113 13.99 16.91 -2.90
C ALA A 113 13.00 16.08 -2.03
N ALA A 114 12.58 14.91 -2.48
CA ALA A 114 11.56 14.10 -1.78
C ALA A 114 11.91 13.81 -0.32
N ALA A 115 13.18 13.56 0.00
CA ALA A 115 13.62 13.33 1.38
C ALA A 115 13.45 14.59 2.26
N ALA A 116 13.76 15.77 1.72
CA ALA A 116 13.59 17.03 2.44
C ALA A 116 12.12 17.36 2.65
N LEU A 117 11.27 17.15 1.64
CA LEU A 117 9.81 17.32 1.76
C LEU A 117 9.20 16.32 2.74
N ASN A 118 9.70 15.08 2.78
CA ASN A 118 9.29 14.11 3.79
C ASN A 118 9.67 14.58 5.20
N GLN A 119 10.88 15.11 5.37
CA GLN A 119 11.34 15.63 6.66
C GLN A 119 10.51 16.82 7.13
N SER A 120 10.24 17.80 6.28
CA SER A 120 9.44 18.99 6.61
C SER A 120 7.94 18.71 6.76
N GLY A 121 7.47 17.56 6.27
CA GLY A 121 6.05 17.25 6.23
C GLY A 121 5.30 17.93 5.08
N ASP A 122 6.00 18.53 4.11
CA ASP A 122 5.43 19.27 2.97
C ASP A 122 5.04 18.32 1.80
N TYR A 123 4.55 17.15 2.13
CA TYR A 123 3.98 16.22 1.15
C TYR A 123 2.67 15.64 1.68
N VAL A 124 1.77 15.30 0.79
CA VAL A 124 0.53 14.59 1.14
C VAL A 124 0.63 13.12 0.73
N VAL A 125 1.18 12.86 -0.45
CA VAL A 125 1.42 11.51 -0.97
C VAL A 125 2.80 11.45 -1.59
N SER A 126 3.55 10.40 -1.29
CA SER A 126 4.86 10.16 -1.88
C SER A 126 4.84 8.89 -2.72
N ASP A 127 5.21 9.01 -3.99
CA ASP A 127 5.46 7.92 -4.91
C ASP A 127 6.84 8.13 -5.57
N ASN A 128 7.84 8.30 -4.74
CA ASN A 128 9.17 8.64 -5.19
C ASN A 128 10.07 7.42 -5.38
N TRP A 129 9.84 6.38 -4.60
CA TRP A 129 10.60 5.15 -4.66
C TRP A 129 9.65 3.95 -4.59
N PRO A 130 9.82 2.95 -5.43
CA PRO A 130 9.03 1.74 -5.29
C PRO A 130 9.36 1.12 -3.93
N ALA A 131 8.45 1.22 -2.99
CA ALA A 131 8.50 0.44 -1.78
C ALA A 131 8.21 -1.01 -2.16
N ILE A 132 9.23 -1.69 -2.66
CA ILE A 132 9.11 -3.05 -3.19
C ILE A 132 8.80 -4.04 -2.07
N GLU A 133 9.17 -3.71 -0.85
CA GLU A 133 9.20 -4.65 0.25
C GLU A 133 7.92 -4.78 1.07
N PRO A 134 7.09 -3.76 1.32
CA PRO A 134 6.00 -3.90 2.30
C PRO A 134 4.88 -4.86 1.90
N TRP A 135 4.74 -5.22 0.63
CA TRP A 135 3.54 -5.91 0.16
C TRP A 135 3.83 -7.23 -0.58
N GLY A 136 4.76 -8.02 -0.09
CA GLY A 136 4.89 -9.40 -0.54
C GLY A 136 6.07 -9.70 -1.46
N GLY A 137 7.09 -8.87 -1.44
CA GLY A 137 8.36 -9.15 -2.12
C GLY A 137 9.25 -10.17 -1.41
N HIS A 138 8.86 -10.66 -0.23
CA HIS A 138 9.68 -11.56 0.57
C HIS A 138 8.84 -12.63 1.26
N PRO A 139 9.31 -13.90 1.33
CA PRO A 139 8.59 -14.98 2.01
C PRO A 139 8.55 -14.80 3.54
N ASP A 140 9.50 -14.09 4.12
CA ASP A 140 9.51 -13.76 5.54
C ASP A 140 8.59 -12.57 5.82
N LEU A 141 7.46 -12.85 6.45
CA LEU A 141 6.45 -11.82 6.78
C LEU A 141 6.94 -10.82 7.83
N TYR A 142 7.86 -11.20 8.70
CA TYR A 142 8.50 -10.26 9.60
C TYR A 142 9.18 -9.11 8.84
N ARG A 143 9.88 -9.42 7.76
CA ARG A 143 10.54 -8.42 6.92
C ARG A 143 9.54 -7.50 6.21
N VAL A 144 8.36 -8.03 5.87
CA VAL A 144 7.27 -7.24 5.29
C VAL A 144 6.66 -6.27 6.30
N LEU A 145 6.50 -6.69 7.55
CA LEU A 145 5.81 -5.95 8.60
C LEU A 145 6.73 -4.98 9.36
N SER A 146 7.99 -5.35 9.59
CA SER A 146 8.93 -4.61 10.42
C SER A 146 9.16 -3.14 10.02
N PRO A 147 9.07 -2.72 8.73
CA PRO A 147 9.17 -1.31 8.34
C PRO A 147 8.07 -0.42 8.93
N PHE A 148 6.95 -1.01 9.38
CA PHE A 148 5.81 -0.27 9.95
C PHE A 148 5.86 -0.13 11.47
N ARG A 149 6.98 -0.48 12.12
CA ARG A 149 7.13 -0.33 13.57
C ARG A 149 7.03 1.10 14.03
N THR A 150 6.31 1.33 15.10
CA THR A 150 6.25 2.63 15.77
C THR A 150 7.62 3.10 16.26
N SER A 151 8.56 2.19 16.56
CA SER A 151 9.95 2.56 16.93
C SER A 151 10.71 3.30 15.81
N TYR A 152 10.30 3.16 14.56
CA TYR A 152 10.87 3.89 13.43
C TYR A 152 10.18 5.24 13.18
N TYR A 153 9.10 5.53 13.89
CA TYR A 153 8.44 6.82 13.79
C TYR A 153 9.41 7.97 14.07
N ARG A 154 9.31 9.00 13.25
CA ARG A 154 10.01 10.27 13.43
C ARG A 154 9.02 11.41 13.25
N PRO A 155 8.99 12.40 14.15
CA PRO A 155 8.12 13.55 14.01
C PRO A 155 8.52 14.40 12.80
N ILE A 156 7.62 15.30 12.41
CA ILE A 156 7.92 16.31 11.40
C ILE A 156 9.14 17.14 11.88
N GLY A 157 10.06 17.40 10.98
CA GLY A 157 11.35 18.01 11.28
C GLY A 157 12.51 17.00 11.35
N GLU A 158 12.21 15.72 11.56
CA GLU A 158 13.22 14.65 11.59
C GLU A 158 13.14 13.76 10.33
N PRO A 159 14.28 13.23 9.85
CA PRO A 159 14.31 12.33 8.72
C PRO A 159 13.54 11.02 9.01
N ALA A 160 12.49 10.74 8.23
CA ALA A 160 11.64 9.56 8.36
C ALA A 160 11.89 8.56 7.21
N VAL A 161 13.14 8.17 7.00
CA VAL A 161 13.56 7.37 5.83
C VAL A 161 12.95 5.96 5.85
N GLY A 162 12.86 5.34 7.01
CA GLY A 162 12.32 3.98 7.15
C GLY A 162 10.80 3.92 7.42
N HIS A 163 10.17 5.05 7.72
CA HIS A 163 8.77 5.12 8.16
C HIS A 163 8.09 6.38 7.59
N VAL A 164 8.06 6.46 6.28
CA VAL A 164 7.58 7.66 5.56
C VAL A 164 6.11 7.97 5.78
N SER A 165 5.28 6.97 6.05
CA SER A 165 3.84 7.15 6.32
C SER A 165 3.56 7.82 7.67
N ARG A 166 4.48 7.75 8.62
CA ARG A 166 4.30 8.18 10.03
C ARG A 166 3.05 7.59 10.70
N TRP A 167 2.59 6.46 10.19
CA TRP A 167 1.50 5.69 10.77
C TRP A 167 2.03 4.80 11.90
N CYS A 168 1.25 4.63 12.97
CA CYS A 168 1.60 3.82 14.13
C CYS A 168 0.44 2.90 14.50
N SER A 169 0.74 1.67 14.89
CA SER A 169 -0.25 0.70 15.34
C SER A 169 0.32 -0.15 16.49
N GLU A 170 -0.21 0.06 17.69
CA GLU A 170 0.17 -0.76 18.85
C GLU A 170 -0.15 -2.25 18.63
N LYS A 171 -1.21 -2.55 17.88
CA LYS A 171 -1.58 -3.92 17.54
C LYS A 171 -0.49 -4.57 16.68
N LEU A 172 0.01 -3.85 15.67
CA LEU A 172 1.06 -4.35 14.80
C LEU A 172 2.39 -4.47 15.54
N ASP A 173 2.74 -3.50 16.39
CA ASP A 173 3.95 -3.55 17.20
C ASP A 173 4.01 -4.79 18.10
N LYS A 174 2.88 -5.16 18.72
CA LYS A 174 2.78 -6.39 19.53
C LYS A 174 3.00 -7.64 18.69
N ILE A 175 2.39 -7.72 17.53
CA ILE A 175 2.56 -8.86 16.61
C ILE A 175 4.03 -8.98 16.20
N ILE A 176 4.64 -7.91 15.76
CA ILE A 176 6.06 -7.92 15.34
C ILE A 176 6.97 -8.32 16.52
N GLY A 177 6.69 -7.81 17.72
CA GLY A 177 7.46 -8.14 18.93
C GLY A 177 7.36 -9.62 19.34
N GLU A 178 6.25 -10.30 19.05
CA GLU A 178 6.14 -11.76 19.25
C GLU A 178 6.86 -12.52 18.12
N MET A 179 6.75 -12.08 16.88
CA MET A 179 7.45 -12.71 15.75
C MET A 179 8.98 -12.71 15.93
N GLU A 180 9.55 -11.71 16.59
CA GLU A 180 10.99 -11.64 16.88
C GLU A 180 11.53 -12.75 17.78
N LYS A 181 10.65 -13.42 18.51
CA LYS A 181 11.03 -14.48 19.46
C LYS A 181 10.97 -15.86 18.83
N LEU A 182 10.53 -15.95 17.58
CA LEU A 182 10.26 -17.20 16.89
C LEU A 182 11.18 -17.38 15.68
N ASP A 183 11.38 -18.63 15.29
CA ASP A 183 12.05 -18.93 14.04
C ASP A 183 11.18 -18.42 12.87
N TRP A 184 11.83 -17.82 11.88
CA TRP A 184 11.16 -17.11 10.77
C TRP A 184 10.26 -18.01 9.92
N ASP A 185 10.57 -19.31 9.84
CA ASP A 185 9.86 -20.35 9.07
C ASP A 185 8.92 -21.21 9.93
N SER A 186 8.74 -20.89 11.21
CA SER A 186 7.81 -21.59 12.08
C SER A 186 6.36 -21.28 11.72
N GLU A 187 5.48 -22.28 11.90
CA GLU A 187 4.05 -22.10 11.67
C GLU A 187 3.47 -20.96 12.53
N GLU A 188 3.90 -20.84 13.79
CA GLU A 188 3.46 -19.78 14.68
C GLU A 188 3.88 -18.40 14.18
N ASN A 189 5.11 -18.24 13.65
CA ASN A 189 5.56 -16.99 13.06
C ASN A 189 4.74 -16.64 11.81
N LEU A 190 4.44 -17.61 10.96
CA LEU A 190 3.58 -17.43 9.79
C LEU A 190 2.18 -16.95 10.20
N GLN A 191 1.56 -17.57 11.20
CA GLN A 191 0.23 -17.17 11.70
C GLN A 191 0.24 -15.72 12.23
N LEU A 192 1.23 -15.35 13.03
CA LEU A 192 1.40 -13.96 13.50
C LEU A 192 1.61 -13.00 12.32
N GLY A 193 2.41 -13.39 11.34
CA GLY A 193 2.62 -12.60 10.13
C GLY A 193 1.32 -12.36 9.35
N MET A 194 0.47 -13.37 9.25
CA MET A 194 -0.85 -13.24 8.61
C MET A 194 -1.78 -12.29 9.40
N GLU A 195 -1.75 -12.33 10.75
CA GLU A 195 -2.49 -11.37 11.56
C GLU A 195 -1.97 -9.94 11.35
N GLY A 196 -0.64 -9.76 11.22
CA GLY A 196 -0.05 -8.47 10.90
C GLY A 196 -0.47 -7.94 9.51
N LEU A 197 -0.51 -8.81 8.50
CA LEU A 197 -1.01 -8.45 7.17
C LEU A 197 -2.48 -8.00 7.21
N LYS A 198 -3.33 -8.64 8.04
CA LYS A 198 -4.72 -8.19 8.23
C LYS A 198 -4.79 -6.74 8.74
N VAL A 199 -3.90 -6.36 9.67
CA VAL A 199 -3.83 -4.97 10.15
C VAL A 199 -3.47 -4.01 9.02
N LEU A 200 -2.46 -4.33 8.21
CA LEU A 200 -2.06 -3.49 7.07
C LEU A 200 -3.19 -3.35 6.04
N VAL A 201 -3.93 -4.42 5.78
CA VAL A 201 -5.05 -4.43 4.83
C VAL A 201 -6.25 -3.64 5.36
N GLU A 202 -6.51 -3.69 6.66
CA GLU A 202 -7.61 -2.95 7.30
C GLU A 202 -7.33 -1.44 7.39
N GLU A 203 -6.10 -1.07 7.75
CA GLU A 203 -5.74 0.34 8.01
C GLU A 203 -5.10 1.04 6.81
N MET A 204 -4.60 0.27 5.84
CA MET A 204 -4.04 0.74 4.57
C MET A 204 -3.04 1.91 4.72
N PRO A 205 -1.97 1.78 5.55
CA PRO A 205 -0.99 2.85 5.74
C PRO A 205 -0.22 3.19 4.46
N THR A 206 -0.20 2.28 3.51
CA THR A 206 0.33 2.44 2.15
C THR A 206 -0.64 1.83 1.15
N ILE A 207 -0.69 2.37 -0.04
CA ILE A 207 -1.59 1.90 -1.11
C ILE A 207 -0.75 1.14 -2.14
N PRO A 208 -0.85 -0.20 -2.23
CA PRO A 208 -0.19 -0.96 -3.28
C PRO A 208 -0.83 -0.64 -4.64
N THR A 209 -0.02 -0.30 -5.62
CA THR A 209 -0.51 0.16 -6.93
C THR A 209 -0.28 -0.85 -8.04
N PHE A 210 0.90 -1.42 -8.16
CA PHE A 210 1.23 -2.42 -9.19
C PHE A 210 2.41 -3.30 -8.76
N GLY A 211 2.47 -4.52 -9.32
CA GLY A 211 3.64 -5.37 -9.17
C GLY A 211 4.80 -4.86 -10.03
N TYR A 212 5.97 -4.68 -9.43
CA TYR A 212 7.17 -4.31 -10.15
C TYR A 212 7.94 -5.57 -10.55
N PRO A 213 8.02 -5.92 -11.84
CA PRO A 213 8.77 -7.09 -12.27
C PRO A 213 10.27 -6.82 -12.11
N GLY A 214 10.94 -7.71 -11.39
CA GLY A 214 12.40 -7.77 -11.40
C GLY A 214 12.87 -8.27 -12.77
N VAL A 215 13.65 -7.46 -13.48
CA VAL A 215 14.31 -7.89 -14.71
C VAL A 215 15.77 -8.17 -14.39
N VAL A 216 16.18 -9.41 -14.56
CA VAL A 216 17.59 -9.82 -14.44
C VAL A 216 18.12 -10.10 -15.83
N ALA A 217 19.12 -9.36 -16.26
CA ALA A 217 19.84 -9.63 -17.48
C ALA A 217 20.96 -10.62 -17.15
N TRP A 218 21.01 -11.73 -17.86
CA TRP A 218 22.05 -12.74 -17.74
C TRP A 218 23.02 -12.61 -18.89
N ASP A 219 24.31 -12.57 -18.59
CA ASP A 219 25.37 -12.65 -19.57
C ASP A 219 26.24 -13.87 -19.26
N GLU A 220 26.22 -14.85 -20.13
CA GLU A 220 26.96 -16.11 -19.98
C GLU A 220 28.30 -16.11 -20.71
N TYR A 221 28.77 -14.97 -21.20
CA TYR A 221 30.04 -14.87 -21.90
C TYR A 221 31.22 -15.23 -21.00
N TYR A 222 31.22 -14.74 -19.75
CA TYR A 222 32.28 -15.03 -18.77
C TYR A 222 31.86 -15.97 -17.66
N TRP A 223 30.56 -16.06 -17.36
CA TRP A 223 30.03 -16.79 -16.22
C TRP A 223 28.85 -17.65 -16.66
N THR A 224 28.88 -18.94 -16.29
CA THR A 224 27.82 -19.90 -16.58
C THR A 224 27.29 -20.50 -15.27
N ASN A 225 26.22 -21.25 -15.35
CA ASN A 225 25.59 -21.94 -14.20
C ASN A 225 25.02 -20.98 -13.15
N TYR A 226 24.35 -19.92 -13.56
CA TYR A 226 23.50 -19.14 -12.67
C TYR A 226 22.37 -20.05 -12.13
N PRO A 227 21.98 -19.87 -10.84
CA PRO A 227 20.93 -20.67 -10.22
C PRO A 227 19.54 -20.41 -10.83
#